data_92e393a53daf6601323956de30880469
#
_entry.id   92e393a53daf6601323956de30880469
#
_cell.length_a   1.000
_cell.length_b   1.000
_cell.length_c   1.000
_cell.angle_alpha   90.00
_cell.angle_beta   90.00
_cell.angle_gamma   90.00
#
_symmetry.space_group_name_H-M   'P 1'
#
loop_
_entity.id
_entity.type
_entity.pdbx_description
1 polymer ?
#
loop_
_entity_poly.entity_id
_entity_poly.type
_entity_poly.pdbx_seq_one_letter_code
_entity_poly.pdbx_strand_id
1 'polypeptide(L)'
;QGYIVVSIENRGANTPRGREWRKCIYGEVGTFASEDQSRGILDMTRQYPFIDANRIGITGWSGGGSQTLNCMFRYPKIFHTGIAIAFVADQRLYDTIYQERYMNTPQNNPEGYHKGSPITYAEGLEGNLLLIHGTGDDNVHYQNCEMLVNKLIKNGKMFTQISYPMRSHSINEREGTTLHLRKTMAKYWLEHLPAGGK
;
A
#
# COMPACT_ATOMS: atom_id res chain seq x y z
N GLN A 1 17.28 8.32 -11.99
CA GLN A 1 17.19 6.86 -12.11
C GLN A 1 16.24 6.40 -13.25
N GLY A 2 15.68 7.34 -14.04
CA GLY A 2 14.87 7.02 -15.21
C GLY A 2 13.41 6.63 -14.92
N TYR A 3 12.89 6.90 -13.73
CA TYR A 3 11.48 6.71 -13.39
C TYR A 3 10.68 8.01 -13.49
N ILE A 4 9.45 7.90 -13.97
CA ILE A 4 8.45 8.94 -13.81
C ILE A 4 7.75 8.67 -12.48
N VAL A 5 7.74 9.66 -11.59
CA VAL A 5 7.09 9.55 -10.27
C VAL A 5 5.86 10.44 -10.26
N VAL A 6 4.72 9.86 -9.91
CA VAL A 6 3.45 10.57 -9.86
C VAL A 6 2.79 10.39 -8.49
N SER A 7 1.99 11.37 -8.10
CA SER A 7 1.10 11.30 -6.96
C SER A 7 -0.30 11.67 -7.41
N ILE A 8 -1.26 10.80 -7.17
CA ILE A 8 -2.66 11.00 -7.59
C ILE A 8 -3.49 11.29 -6.33
N GLU A 9 -4.20 12.42 -6.34
CA GLU A 9 -5.13 12.77 -5.28
C GLU A 9 -6.44 11.99 -5.44
N ASN A 10 -6.66 11.02 -4.59
CA ASN A 10 -7.90 10.25 -4.56
C ASN A 10 -9.00 10.91 -3.71
N ARG A 11 -10.22 10.45 -3.87
CA ARG A 11 -11.34 10.82 -3.00
C ARG A 11 -10.96 10.63 -1.53
N GLY A 12 -11.40 11.55 -0.69
CA GLY A 12 -11.05 11.59 0.73
C GLY A 12 -9.76 12.32 1.07
N ALA A 13 -8.90 12.62 0.08
CA ALA A 13 -7.67 13.39 0.31
C ALA A 13 -7.98 14.81 0.81
N ASN A 14 -7.08 15.35 1.63
CA ASN A 14 -7.21 16.70 2.19
C ASN A 14 -6.80 17.78 1.18
N THR A 15 -7.64 17.97 0.16
CA THR A 15 -7.46 18.95 -0.90
C THR A 15 -8.57 19.96 -0.89
N PRO A 16 -8.45 21.13 -1.57
CA PRO A 16 -9.47 22.17 -1.61
C PRO A 16 -10.67 21.81 -2.51
N ARG A 17 -11.14 20.57 -2.46
CA ARG A 17 -12.32 20.08 -3.21
C ARG A 17 -13.61 20.06 -2.39
N GLY A 18 -13.58 20.64 -1.18
CA GLY A 18 -14.76 20.79 -0.33
C GLY A 18 -15.02 19.58 0.60
N ARG A 19 -16.09 19.73 1.38
CA ARG A 19 -16.44 18.80 2.46
C ARG A 19 -16.87 17.43 1.91
N GLU A 20 -17.70 17.42 0.88
CA GLU A 20 -18.24 16.19 0.30
C GLU A 20 -17.13 15.28 -0.25
N TRP A 21 -16.14 15.88 -0.91
CA TRP A 21 -14.94 15.16 -1.36
C TRP A 21 -14.20 14.46 -0.21
N ARG A 22 -14.01 15.15 0.93
CA ARG A 22 -13.30 14.58 2.08
C ARG A 22 -14.12 13.53 2.83
N LYS A 23 -15.44 13.68 2.88
CA LYS A 23 -16.32 12.83 3.68
C LYS A 23 -16.87 11.61 2.95
N CYS A 24 -16.74 11.54 1.64
CA CYS A 24 -17.27 10.41 0.86
C CYS A 24 -16.63 9.05 1.26
N ILE A 25 -15.47 9.08 1.91
CA ILE A 25 -14.80 7.86 2.40
C ILE A 25 -15.28 7.40 3.77
N TYR A 26 -16.22 8.10 4.41
CA TYR A 26 -16.72 7.67 5.71
C TYR A 26 -17.38 6.30 5.61
N GLY A 27 -16.88 5.34 6.40
CA GLY A 27 -17.26 3.93 6.32
C GLY A 27 -16.59 3.13 5.19
N GLU A 28 -15.79 3.78 4.33
CA GLU A 28 -15.26 3.21 3.08
C GLU A 28 -13.74 3.40 2.91
N VAL A 29 -12.99 3.56 4.02
CA VAL A 29 -11.52 3.67 3.96
C VAL A 29 -10.92 2.43 3.32
N GLY A 30 -10.01 2.61 2.36
CA GLY A 30 -9.33 1.53 1.63
C GLY A 30 -10.05 1.07 0.36
N THR A 31 -11.27 1.55 0.08
CA THR A 31 -12.03 1.17 -1.12
C THR A 31 -11.83 2.20 -2.25
N PHE A 32 -12.36 3.39 -2.13
CA PHE A 32 -12.33 4.41 -3.19
C PHE A 32 -10.93 4.83 -3.60
N ALA A 33 -10.00 4.88 -2.64
CA ALA A 33 -8.64 5.31 -2.95
C ALA A 33 -7.95 4.37 -3.95
N SER A 34 -8.10 3.05 -3.80
CA SER A 34 -7.49 2.08 -4.75
C SER A 34 -8.12 2.14 -6.13
N GLU A 35 -9.43 2.38 -6.21
CA GLU A 35 -10.13 2.61 -7.48
C GLU A 35 -9.62 3.88 -8.18
N ASP A 36 -9.53 4.99 -7.45
CA ASP A 36 -9.09 6.27 -8.01
C ASP A 36 -7.63 6.23 -8.46
N GLN A 37 -6.73 5.58 -7.69
CA GLN A 37 -5.34 5.38 -8.09
C GLN A 37 -5.25 4.57 -9.39
N SER A 38 -6.01 3.47 -9.49
CA SER A 38 -5.99 2.63 -10.70
C SER A 38 -6.58 3.34 -11.91
N ARG A 39 -7.68 4.07 -11.77
CA ARG A 39 -8.27 4.86 -12.86
C ARG A 39 -7.34 5.99 -13.28
N GLY A 40 -6.80 6.74 -12.33
CA GLY A 40 -5.91 7.86 -12.60
C GLY A 40 -4.66 7.45 -13.37
N ILE A 41 -4.00 6.33 -12.99
CA ILE A 41 -2.83 5.87 -13.73
C ILE A 41 -3.20 5.36 -15.13
N LEU A 42 -4.34 4.70 -15.32
CA LEU A 42 -4.82 4.30 -16.65
C LEU A 42 -5.11 5.50 -17.54
N ASP A 43 -5.71 6.56 -17.01
CA ASP A 43 -5.95 7.79 -17.76
C ASP A 43 -4.64 8.47 -18.17
N MET A 44 -3.65 8.48 -17.26
CA MET A 44 -2.31 8.98 -17.57
C MET A 44 -1.62 8.18 -18.67
N THR A 45 -1.72 6.85 -18.68
CA THR A 45 -1.11 6.02 -19.75
C THR A 45 -1.77 6.27 -21.12
N ARG A 46 -3.06 6.61 -21.15
CA ARG A 46 -3.76 6.98 -22.38
C ARG A 46 -3.35 8.37 -22.87
N GLN A 47 -3.20 9.31 -21.94
CA GLN A 47 -2.90 10.71 -22.25
C GLN A 47 -1.44 10.92 -22.63
N TYR A 48 -0.53 10.14 -22.04
CA TYR A 48 0.92 10.30 -22.19
C TYR A 48 1.56 9.04 -22.75
N PRO A 49 1.74 8.94 -24.10
CA PRO A 49 2.22 7.72 -24.76
C PRO A 49 3.64 7.27 -24.37
N PHE A 50 4.41 8.14 -23.69
CA PHE A 50 5.73 7.80 -23.17
C PHE A 50 5.68 7.02 -21.84
N ILE A 51 4.51 6.86 -21.22
CA ILE A 51 4.32 6.04 -20.03
C ILE A 51 4.07 4.61 -20.48
N ASP A 52 4.92 3.70 -20.03
CA ASP A 52 4.77 2.27 -20.32
C ASP A 52 3.74 1.64 -19.35
N ALA A 53 2.56 1.32 -19.87
CA ALA A 53 1.46 0.72 -19.12
C ALA A 53 1.81 -0.68 -18.55
N ASN A 54 2.82 -1.36 -19.08
CA ASN A 54 3.26 -2.67 -18.60
C ASN A 54 4.32 -2.58 -17.49
N ARG A 55 4.73 -1.37 -17.12
CA ARG A 55 5.76 -1.12 -16.11
C ARG A 55 5.30 -0.08 -15.08
N ILE A 56 4.19 -0.36 -14.43
CA ILE A 56 3.62 0.49 -13.39
C ILE A 56 3.94 -0.12 -12.02
N GLY A 57 4.59 0.68 -11.18
CA GLY A 57 4.85 0.35 -9.79
C GLY A 57 4.11 1.26 -8.82
N ILE A 58 3.95 0.80 -7.59
CA ILE A 58 3.32 1.57 -6.51
C ILE A 58 4.07 1.38 -5.21
N THR A 59 4.21 2.44 -4.42
CA THR A 59 4.83 2.37 -3.10
C THR A 59 4.15 3.30 -2.12
N GLY A 60 4.15 2.90 -0.88
CA GLY A 60 3.65 3.74 0.19
C GLY A 60 4.05 3.25 1.57
N TRP A 61 3.88 4.14 2.54
CA TRP A 61 4.21 3.95 3.95
C TRP A 61 2.94 4.09 4.79
N SER A 62 2.76 3.27 5.83
CA SER A 62 1.60 3.33 6.72
C SER A 62 0.29 3.16 5.95
N GLY A 63 -0.63 4.12 6.01
CA GLY A 63 -1.81 4.15 5.15
C GLY A 63 -1.50 4.05 3.65
N GLY A 64 -0.37 4.63 3.20
CA GLY A 64 0.14 4.47 1.83
C GLY A 64 0.58 3.04 1.53
N GLY A 65 1.13 2.32 2.52
CA GLY A 65 1.46 0.90 2.43
C GLY A 65 0.20 0.04 2.28
N SER A 66 -0.83 0.33 3.07
CA SER A 66 -2.15 -0.33 2.95
C SER A 66 -2.77 -0.07 1.58
N GLN A 67 -2.64 1.16 1.07
CA GLN A 67 -3.09 1.54 -0.26
C GLN A 67 -2.33 0.79 -1.36
N THR A 68 -1.01 0.65 -1.21
CA THR A 68 -0.17 -0.16 -2.11
C THR A 68 -0.68 -1.59 -2.19
N LEU A 69 -0.96 -2.22 -1.05
CA LEU A 69 -1.50 -3.58 -0.98
C LEU A 69 -2.88 -3.69 -1.65
N ASN A 70 -3.80 -2.77 -1.35
CA ASN A 70 -5.11 -2.75 -2.00
C ASN A 70 -4.99 -2.63 -3.53
N CYS A 71 -4.09 -1.77 -4.03
CA CYS A 71 -3.85 -1.64 -5.46
C CYS A 71 -3.26 -2.91 -6.07
N MET A 72 -2.22 -3.49 -5.45
CA MET A 72 -1.57 -4.71 -5.93
C MET A 72 -2.51 -5.92 -5.98
N PHE A 73 -3.40 -6.05 -4.99
CA PHE A 73 -4.27 -7.22 -4.87
C PHE A 73 -5.57 -7.09 -5.67
N ARG A 74 -6.11 -5.88 -5.79
CA ARG A 74 -7.40 -5.64 -6.48
C ARG A 74 -7.23 -5.31 -7.96
N TYR A 75 -6.07 -4.78 -8.35
CA TYR A 75 -5.77 -4.34 -9.72
C TYR A 75 -4.43 -4.89 -10.23
N PRO A 76 -4.22 -6.23 -10.16
CA PRO A 76 -2.93 -6.84 -10.48
C PRO A 76 -2.52 -6.67 -11.96
N LYS A 77 -3.48 -6.40 -12.85
CA LYS A 77 -3.20 -6.12 -14.26
C LYS A 77 -2.71 -4.69 -14.52
N ILE A 78 -2.75 -3.83 -13.51
CA ILE A 78 -2.31 -2.44 -13.60
C ILE A 78 -0.97 -2.27 -12.86
N PHE A 79 -0.90 -2.77 -11.62
CA PHE A 79 0.27 -2.60 -10.76
C PHE A 79 1.12 -3.87 -10.76
N HIS A 80 2.32 -3.79 -11.35
CA HIS A 80 3.19 -4.94 -11.58
C HIS A 80 4.24 -5.15 -10.50
N THR A 81 4.61 -4.07 -9.78
CA THR A 81 5.57 -4.13 -8.68
C THR A 81 5.14 -3.18 -7.57
N GLY A 82 5.14 -3.67 -6.33
CA GLY A 82 4.75 -2.90 -5.15
C GLY A 82 5.77 -2.97 -4.02
N ILE A 83 5.95 -1.85 -3.30
CA ILE A 83 6.68 -1.82 -2.03
C ILE A 83 5.76 -1.25 -0.96
N ALA A 84 5.31 -2.09 -0.05
CA ALA A 84 4.44 -1.72 1.06
C ALA A 84 5.23 -1.67 2.38
N ILE A 85 5.21 -0.52 3.06
CA ILE A 85 6.02 -0.27 4.25
C ILE A 85 5.12 0.05 5.44
N ALA A 86 5.32 -0.62 6.58
CA ALA A 86 4.64 -0.36 7.84
C ALA A 86 3.11 -0.25 7.69
N PHE A 87 2.51 -1.18 6.98
CA PHE A 87 1.14 -1.15 6.48
C PHE A 87 0.12 -1.74 7.46
N VAL A 88 -1.11 -1.25 7.42
CA VAL A 88 -2.28 -1.91 8.01
C VAL A 88 -2.82 -2.92 7.00
N ALA A 89 -2.76 -4.20 7.33
CA ALA A 89 -3.29 -5.28 6.50
C ALA A 89 -4.77 -5.57 6.78
N ASP A 90 -5.15 -5.50 8.06
CA ASP A 90 -6.52 -5.64 8.53
C ASP A 90 -6.88 -4.40 9.37
N GLN A 91 -7.89 -3.66 8.98
CA GLN A 91 -8.28 -2.42 9.64
C GLN A 91 -8.74 -2.62 11.09
N ARG A 92 -9.11 -3.84 11.49
CA ARG A 92 -9.44 -4.19 12.87
C ARG A 92 -8.21 -4.23 13.80
N LEU A 93 -7.00 -4.21 13.23
CA LEU A 93 -5.73 -4.23 13.94
C LEU A 93 -5.09 -2.83 14.03
N TYR A 94 -5.83 -1.78 13.74
CA TYR A 94 -5.36 -0.41 13.91
C TYR A 94 -6.07 0.28 15.09
N ASP A 95 -5.54 1.42 15.56
CA ASP A 95 -6.06 2.10 16.73
C ASP A 95 -7.51 2.60 16.54
N THR A 96 -8.27 2.63 17.62
CA THR A 96 -9.68 2.99 17.60
C THR A 96 -9.91 4.48 17.33
N ILE A 97 -8.99 5.33 17.80
CA ILE A 97 -9.10 6.78 17.63
C ILE A 97 -9.11 7.20 16.16
N TYR A 98 -8.26 6.57 15.35
CA TYR A 98 -8.24 6.80 13.91
C TYR A 98 -9.33 5.98 13.21
N GLN A 99 -9.33 4.67 13.43
CA GLN A 99 -10.12 3.77 12.61
C GLN A 99 -11.63 3.96 12.83
N GLU A 100 -12.09 4.01 14.08
CA GLU A 100 -13.50 4.19 14.38
C GLU A 100 -14.02 5.58 14.01
N ARG A 101 -13.15 6.59 14.03
CA ARG A 101 -13.49 7.94 13.58
C ARG A 101 -13.93 7.97 12.12
N TYR A 102 -13.31 7.16 11.26
CA TYR A 102 -13.57 7.14 9.83
C TYR A 102 -14.45 5.98 9.37
N MET A 103 -14.50 4.90 10.14
CA MET A 103 -15.15 3.65 9.76
C MET A 103 -16.32 3.27 10.66
N ASN A 104 -16.60 4.02 11.75
CA ASN A 104 -17.44 3.55 12.86
C ASN A 104 -16.81 2.32 13.54
N THR A 105 -17.49 1.67 14.47
CA THR A 105 -16.97 0.45 15.11
C THR A 105 -17.03 -0.76 14.16
N PRO A 106 -16.17 -1.78 14.35
CA PRO A 106 -16.24 -3.01 13.55
C PRO A 106 -17.58 -3.72 13.62
N GLN A 107 -18.29 -3.60 14.76
CA GLN A 107 -19.61 -4.18 14.97
C GLN A 107 -20.70 -3.48 14.14
N ASN A 108 -20.58 -2.16 13.98
CA ASN A 108 -21.56 -1.35 13.25
C ASN A 108 -21.27 -1.28 11.75
N ASN A 109 -20.02 -1.55 11.32
CA ASN A 109 -19.63 -1.51 9.92
C ASN A 109 -18.72 -2.69 9.55
N PRO A 110 -19.11 -3.94 9.80
CA PRO A 110 -18.26 -5.11 9.53
C PRO A 110 -17.89 -5.24 8.05
N GLU A 111 -18.80 -4.84 7.17
CA GLU A 111 -18.60 -4.89 5.72
C GLU A 111 -17.54 -3.88 5.25
N GLY A 112 -17.57 -2.65 5.75
CA GLY A 112 -16.57 -1.63 5.43
C GLY A 112 -15.16 -2.04 5.88
N TYR A 113 -15.05 -2.59 7.10
CA TYR A 113 -13.78 -3.15 7.60
C TYR A 113 -13.27 -4.30 6.72
N HIS A 114 -14.15 -5.20 6.31
CA HIS A 114 -13.81 -6.31 5.42
C HIS A 114 -13.36 -5.80 4.04
N LYS A 115 -14.15 -4.94 3.42
CA LYS A 115 -13.86 -4.40 2.07
C LYS A 115 -12.62 -3.50 2.02
N GLY A 116 -12.38 -2.74 3.09
CA GLY A 116 -11.24 -1.82 3.15
C GLY A 116 -9.90 -2.48 3.50
N SER A 117 -9.92 -3.69 4.07
CA SER A 117 -8.72 -4.41 4.51
C SER A 117 -8.02 -5.11 3.36
N PRO A 118 -6.75 -4.79 3.05
CA PRO A 118 -6.01 -5.43 1.96
C PRO A 118 -5.94 -6.95 2.07
N ILE A 119 -5.82 -7.49 3.28
CA ILE A 119 -5.71 -8.94 3.53
C ILE A 119 -6.88 -9.74 2.94
N THR A 120 -8.04 -9.11 2.78
CA THR A 120 -9.24 -9.70 2.15
C THR A 120 -8.97 -10.12 0.71
N TYR A 121 -8.12 -9.38 0.00
CA TYR A 121 -7.83 -9.55 -1.42
C TYR A 121 -6.45 -10.15 -1.71
N ALA A 122 -5.76 -10.67 -0.71
CA ALA A 122 -4.38 -11.16 -0.82
C ALA A 122 -4.22 -12.27 -1.88
N GLU A 123 -5.28 -13.02 -2.20
CA GLU A 123 -5.29 -14.01 -3.29
C GLU A 123 -5.11 -13.40 -4.69
N GLY A 124 -5.41 -12.11 -4.84
CA GLY A 124 -5.27 -11.39 -6.11
C GLY A 124 -3.84 -10.95 -6.45
N LEU A 125 -2.85 -11.21 -5.62
CA LEU A 125 -1.46 -10.87 -5.93
C LEU A 125 -0.96 -11.64 -7.15
N GLU A 126 -0.51 -10.92 -8.19
CA GLU A 126 0.12 -11.49 -9.39
C GLU A 126 1.53 -10.93 -9.65
N GLY A 127 1.81 -9.71 -9.22
CA GLY A 127 3.08 -9.02 -9.46
C GLY A 127 4.12 -9.21 -8.35
N ASN A 128 5.21 -8.46 -8.44
CA ASN A 128 6.29 -8.47 -7.47
C ASN A 128 5.93 -7.61 -6.25
N LEU A 129 6.01 -8.16 -5.05
CA LEU A 129 5.66 -7.46 -3.82
C LEU A 129 6.79 -7.54 -2.80
N LEU A 130 7.24 -6.37 -2.33
CA LEU A 130 8.15 -6.24 -1.19
C LEU A 130 7.38 -5.69 0.01
N LEU A 131 7.38 -6.46 1.09
CA LEU A 131 6.83 -6.09 2.38
C LEU A 131 7.97 -5.65 3.31
N ILE A 132 7.85 -4.47 3.91
CA ILE A 132 8.83 -3.94 4.86
C ILE A 132 8.12 -3.53 6.14
N HIS A 133 8.61 -3.97 7.31
CA HIS A 133 8.02 -3.61 8.59
C HIS A 133 9.05 -3.61 9.72
N GLY A 134 8.92 -2.68 10.66
CA GLY A 134 9.67 -2.70 11.91
C GLY A 134 9.04 -3.66 12.92
N THR A 135 9.83 -4.55 13.54
CA THR A 135 9.25 -5.47 14.53
C THR A 135 8.92 -4.82 15.87
N GLY A 136 9.41 -3.59 16.10
CA GLY A 136 9.09 -2.75 17.25
C GLY A 136 8.12 -1.61 16.91
N ASP A 137 7.36 -1.74 15.81
CA ASP A 137 6.38 -0.72 15.39
C ASP A 137 5.26 -0.62 16.43
N ASP A 138 5.21 0.50 17.11
CA ASP A 138 4.27 0.83 18.18
C ASP A 138 3.02 1.58 17.70
N ASN A 139 2.97 1.91 16.42
CA ASN A 139 1.83 2.54 15.75
C ASN A 139 1.03 1.48 14.98
N VAL A 140 1.63 0.90 13.94
CA VAL A 140 1.04 -0.21 13.18
C VAL A 140 1.73 -1.50 13.62
N HIS A 141 1.14 -2.22 14.55
CA HIS A 141 1.72 -3.42 15.14
C HIS A 141 2.15 -4.42 14.07
N TYR A 142 3.32 -5.01 14.28
CA TYR A 142 3.93 -6.01 13.39
C TYR A 142 3.01 -7.20 13.08
N GLN A 143 2.03 -7.46 13.94
CA GLN A 143 0.97 -8.45 13.72
C GLN A 143 0.26 -8.28 12.36
N ASN A 144 0.11 -7.04 11.86
CA ASN A 144 -0.43 -6.79 10.53
C ASN A 144 0.41 -7.47 9.44
N CYS A 145 1.74 -7.39 9.56
CA CYS A 145 2.67 -8.04 8.65
C CYS A 145 2.57 -9.57 8.74
N GLU A 146 2.61 -10.12 9.95
CA GLU A 146 2.56 -11.57 10.16
C GLU A 146 1.26 -12.18 9.63
N MET A 147 0.11 -11.54 9.87
CA MET A 147 -1.17 -12.02 9.38
C MET A 147 -1.26 -11.98 7.85
N LEU A 148 -0.76 -10.92 7.22
CA LEU A 148 -0.72 -10.83 5.76
C LEU A 148 0.21 -11.88 5.15
N VAL A 149 1.41 -12.03 5.69
CA VAL A 149 2.39 -13.05 5.27
C VAL A 149 1.78 -14.45 5.34
N ASN A 150 1.15 -14.79 6.47
CA ASN A 150 0.47 -16.07 6.63
C ASN A 150 -0.65 -16.26 5.59
N LYS A 151 -1.42 -15.20 5.28
CA LYS A 151 -2.48 -15.27 4.27
C LYS A 151 -1.90 -15.46 2.86
N LEU A 152 -0.83 -14.76 2.51
CA LEU A 152 -0.14 -14.91 1.22
C LEU A 152 0.42 -16.32 1.05
N ILE A 153 1.08 -16.87 2.09
CA ILE A 153 1.58 -18.25 2.09
C ILE A 153 0.44 -19.25 1.87
N LYS A 154 -0.67 -19.12 2.61
CA LYS A 154 -1.86 -19.98 2.43
C LYS A 154 -2.43 -19.93 1.02
N ASN A 155 -2.30 -18.79 0.35
CA ASN A 155 -2.76 -18.62 -1.03
C ASN A 155 -1.68 -19.00 -2.07
N GLY A 156 -0.53 -19.55 -1.66
CA GLY A 156 0.57 -19.92 -2.56
C GLY A 156 1.22 -18.75 -3.29
N LYS A 157 1.15 -17.52 -2.72
CA LYS A 157 1.68 -16.32 -3.36
C LYS A 157 3.15 -16.10 -3.01
N MET A 158 3.94 -15.69 -4.03
CA MET A 158 5.35 -15.35 -3.83
C MET A 158 5.49 -13.86 -3.54
N PHE A 159 6.35 -13.52 -2.59
CA PHE A 159 6.65 -12.16 -2.18
C PHE A 159 8.04 -12.11 -1.53
N THR A 160 8.56 -10.90 -1.37
CA THR A 160 9.77 -10.64 -0.56
C THR A 160 9.37 -9.92 0.72
N GLN A 161 9.98 -10.29 1.83
CA GLN A 161 9.75 -9.63 3.12
C GLN A 161 11.09 -9.25 3.76
N ILE A 162 11.14 -8.03 4.32
CA ILE A 162 12.25 -7.58 5.15
C ILE A 162 11.70 -6.99 6.45
N SER A 163 12.08 -7.62 7.56
CA SER A 163 11.75 -7.13 8.90
C SER A 163 12.95 -6.39 9.49
N TYR A 164 12.70 -5.21 10.03
CA TYR A 164 13.70 -4.40 10.72
C TYR A 164 13.59 -4.62 12.23
N PRO A 165 14.53 -5.39 12.85
CA PRO A 165 14.44 -5.77 14.25
C PRO A 165 14.38 -4.56 15.18
N MET A 166 13.34 -4.46 16.01
CA MET A 166 13.15 -3.39 17.00
C MET A 166 13.19 -1.97 16.45
N ARG A 167 12.87 -1.76 15.17
CA ARG A 167 12.62 -0.42 14.63
C ARG A 167 11.14 -0.09 14.77
N SER A 168 10.88 1.17 15.07
CA SER A 168 9.53 1.70 15.21
C SER A 168 8.87 1.94 13.84
N HIS A 169 7.74 2.63 13.83
CA HIS A 169 6.98 2.97 12.63
C HIS A 169 7.78 3.72 11.56
N SER A 170 8.75 4.53 11.97
CA SER A 170 9.58 5.34 11.05
C SER A 170 10.73 4.58 10.41
N ILE A 171 11.13 3.43 10.95
CA ILE A 171 12.25 2.59 10.49
C ILE A 171 13.51 3.43 10.18
N ASN A 172 13.87 4.33 11.08
CA ASN A 172 15.00 5.26 10.92
C ASN A 172 15.99 5.21 12.07
N GLU A 173 15.67 4.49 13.14
CA GLU A 173 16.48 4.41 14.34
C GLU A 173 17.73 3.54 14.11
N ARG A 174 18.76 3.81 14.88
CA ARG A 174 20.06 3.14 14.87
C ARG A 174 20.84 3.38 13.57
N GLU A 175 22.13 3.24 13.70
CA GLU A 175 23.07 3.47 12.61
C GLU A 175 22.77 2.54 11.39
N GLY A 176 22.88 3.10 10.20
CA GLY A 176 22.75 2.37 8.94
C GLY A 176 21.33 2.05 8.50
N THR A 177 20.31 2.15 9.38
CA THR A 177 18.93 1.71 9.08
C THR A 177 18.34 2.43 7.87
N THR A 178 18.35 3.74 7.87
CA THR A 178 17.78 4.54 6.77
C THR A 178 18.50 4.26 5.45
N LEU A 179 19.82 4.18 5.45
CA LEU A 179 20.59 3.89 4.24
C LEU A 179 20.28 2.49 3.70
N HIS A 180 20.25 1.49 4.58
CA HIS A 180 19.92 0.12 4.21
C HIS A 180 18.52 0.04 3.61
N LEU A 181 17.51 0.67 4.26
CA LEU A 181 16.14 0.71 3.78
C LEU A 181 16.06 1.32 2.37
N ARG A 182 16.69 2.49 2.17
CA ARG A 182 16.65 3.16 0.87
C ARG A 182 17.37 2.37 -0.23
N LYS A 183 18.51 1.75 0.09
CA LYS A 183 19.22 0.86 -0.84
C LYS A 183 18.39 -0.38 -1.20
N THR A 184 17.73 -0.97 -0.22
CA THR A 184 16.83 -2.12 -0.42
C THR A 184 15.70 -1.78 -1.37
N MET A 185 15.00 -0.66 -1.13
CA MET A 185 13.93 -0.20 -2.02
C MET A 185 14.45 0.07 -3.44
N ALA A 186 15.56 0.79 -3.56
CA ALA A 186 16.15 1.11 -4.86
C ALA A 186 16.56 -0.16 -5.63
N LYS A 187 17.18 -1.12 -4.95
CA LYS A 187 17.55 -2.41 -5.52
C LYS A 187 16.33 -3.16 -6.02
N TYR A 188 15.27 -3.24 -5.20
CA TYR A 188 14.04 -3.94 -5.56
C TYR A 188 13.37 -3.33 -6.80
N TRP A 189 13.32 -1.99 -6.89
CA TRP A 189 12.82 -1.32 -8.09
C TRP A 189 13.64 -1.66 -9.32
N LEU A 190 14.98 -1.60 -9.24
CA LEU A 190 15.85 -1.89 -10.37
C LEU A 190 15.74 -3.35 -10.84
N GLU A 191 15.51 -4.29 -9.94
CA GLU A 191 15.39 -5.72 -10.25
C GLU A 191 14.02 -6.09 -10.83
N HIS A 192 12.93 -5.50 -10.32
CA HIS A 192 11.56 -5.93 -10.63
C HIS A 192 10.77 -4.95 -11.50
N LEU A 193 11.25 -3.73 -11.64
CA LEU A 193 10.67 -2.70 -12.49
C LEU A 193 11.80 -1.86 -13.10
N PRO A 194 12.67 -2.43 -13.92
CA PRO A 194 13.83 -1.70 -14.44
C PRO A 194 13.38 -0.45 -15.20
N ALA A 195 14.04 0.68 -14.90
CA ALA A 195 13.81 1.93 -15.58
C ALA A 195 14.34 1.91 -17.02
N GLY A 196 13.73 2.69 -17.86
CA GLY A 196 14.19 2.90 -19.23
C GLY A 196 13.47 2.05 -20.26
N GLY A 197 13.12 2.69 -21.37
CA GLY A 197 13.01 2.05 -22.66
C GLY A 197 14.41 2.06 -23.28
N LYS A 198 14.69 1.11 -24.08
CA LYS A 198 15.78 1.22 -25.01
C LYS A 198 15.41 2.24 -26.08
#